data_1980dd89bbbadadb7ab66c2a126c0ea0
#
_entry.id   1980dd89bbbadadb7ab66c2a126c0ea0
#
_cell.length_a   1.000
_cell.length_b   1.000
_cell.length_c   1.000
_cell.angle_alpha   90.00
_cell.angle_beta   90.00
_cell.angle_gamma   90.00
#
_symmetry.space_group_name_H-M   'P 1'
#
loop_
_entity.id
_entity.type
_entity.pdbx_description
1 polymer ?
#
loop_
_entity_poly.entity_id
_entity_poly.type
_entity_poly.pdbx_seq_one_letter_code
_entity_poly.pdbx_strand_id
1 'polypeptide(L)'
;MEKEQLQELIENNKEDIFSEIKEEISDETVTDIEWDGYNLWITQLGRGCYISMKELSDRYMDNLSIRLANIMGASFNRMHPILEANTESLRISIWHESRCGRKSMAIRKIPRKLRFGHGDLVKSDYAPESIITLIENCVTAHLSTVIGGQPHAGKTELLKYLATFIPAEEKVGVYEDNQEIHYRQINQH
;
A
#
# COMPACT_ATOMS: atom_id res chain seq x y z
N MET A 1 -20.93 11.90 -7.44
CA MET A 1 -20.54 10.64 -6.82
C MET A 1 -19.52 10.99 -5.75
N GLU A 2 -19.67 10.54 -4.53
CA GLU A 2 -18.73 10.83 -3.46
C GLU A 2 -17.41 10.08 -3.68
N LYS A 3 -16.29 10.64 -3.21
CA LYS A 3 -14.95 10.08 -3.44
C LYS A 3 -14.84 8.63 -2.95
N GLU A 4 -15.51 8.30 -1.86
CA GLU A 4 -15.57 6.94 -1.29
C GLU A 4 -16.24 5.93 -2.24
N GLN A 5 -17.33 6.31 -2.93
CA GLN A 5 -18.01 5.44 -3.90
C GLN A 5 -17.12 5.12 -5.11
N LEU A 6 -16.27 6.07 -5.53
CA LEU A 6 -15.33 5.87 -6.63
C LEU A 6 -14.19 4.92 -6.24
N GLN A 7 -13.69 5.06 -5.02
CA GLN A 7 -12.67 4.17 -4.45
C GLN A 7 -13.19 2.74 -4.32
N GLU A 8 -14.42 2.58 -3.83
CA GLU A 8 -15.09 1.29 -3.73
C GLU A 8 -15.31 0.64 -5.11
N LEU A 9 -15.62 1.43 -6.14
CA LEU A 9 -15.77 0.93 -7.50
C LEU A 9 -14.45 0.35 -8.04
N ILE A 10 -13.31 0.99 -7.79
CA ILE A 10 -12.00 0.46 -8.18
C ILE A 10 -11.70 -0.82 -7.38
N GLU A 11 -11.94 -0.81 -6.08
CA GLU A 11 -11.65 -1.94 -5.20
C GLU A 11 -12.44 -3.20 -5.60
N ASN A 12 -13.73 -3.06 -5.92
CA ASN A 12 -14.60 -4.16 -6.28
C ASN A 12 -14.34 -4.70 -7.71
N ASN A 13 -13.71 -3.90 -8.59
CA ASN A 13 -13.43 -4.27 -9.98
C ASN A 13 -11.93 -4.33 -10.28
N LYS A 14 -11.06 -4.43 -9.29
CA LYS A 14 -9.61 -4.34 -9.47
C LYS A 14 -9.04 -5.40 -10.42
N GLU A 15 -9.53 -6.63 -10.40
CA GLU A 15 -9.05 -7.68 -11.30
C GLU A 15 -9.34 -7.38 -12.77
N ASP A 16 -10.48 -6.77 -13.06
CA ASP A 16 -10.86 -6.38 -14.42
C ASP A 16 -10.16 -5.06 -14.84
N ILE A 17 -10.01 -4.11 -13.92
CA ILE A 17 -9.30 -2.85 -14.19
C ILE A 17 -7.82 -3.13 -14.47
N PHE A 18 -7.18 -4.00 -13.70
CA PHE A 18 -5.77 -4.33 -13.78
C PHE A 18 -5.51 -5.67 -14.49
N SER A 19 -6.25 -5.98 -15.52
CA SER A 19 -6.31 -7.30 -16.19
C SER A 19 -4.94 -7.91 -16.52
N GLU A 20 -3.98 -7.12 -17.04
CA GLU A 20 -2.64 -7.62 -17.39
C GLU A 20 -1.72 -7.82 -16.18
N ILE A 21 -2.01 -7.17 -15.05
CA ILE A 21 -1.25 -7.28 -13.79
C ILE A 21 -2.09 -7.83 -12.64
N LYS A 22 -3.19 -8.53 -12.94
CA LYS A 22 -4.12 -9.05 -11.93
C LYS A 22 -3.46 -10.04 -10.96
N GLU A 23 -2.50 -10.83 -11.44
CA GLU A 23 -1.76 -11.79 -10.63
C GLU A 23 -0.93 -11.06 -9.56
N GLU A 24 -0.21 -10.02 -9.96
CA GLU A 24 0.59 -9.18 -9.08
C GLU A 24 -0.30 -8.40 -8.09
N ILE A 25 -1.46 -7.94 -8.55
CA ILE A 25 -2.45 -7.28 -7.67
C ILE A 25 -3.02 -8.26 -6.64
N SER A 26 -3.25 -9.51 -7.01
CA SER A 26 -3.85 -10.53 -6.12
C SER A 26 -2.84 -11.20 -5.19
N ASP A 27 -1.54 -11.26 -5.55
CA ASP A 27 -0.49 -11.86 -4.72
C ASP A 27 -0.24 -11.04 -3.45
N GLU A 28 -0.64 -11.53 -2.28
CA GLU A 28 -0.48 -10.84 -0.98
C GLU A 28 0.99 -10.55 -0.61
N THR A 29 1.95 -11.23 -1.21
CA THR A 29 3.38 -11.01 -0.97
C THR A 29 3.95 -9.84 -1.78
N VAL A 30 3.30 -9.43 -2.88
CA VAL A 30 3.67 -8.26 -3.66
C VAL A 30 3.26 -6.99 -2.91
N THR A 31 4.19 -6.06 -2.78
CA THR A 31 3.99 -4.78 -2.08
C THR A 31 3.88 -3.59 -3.02
N ASP A 32 4.72 -3.56 -4.05
CA ASP A 32 4.75 -2.47 -5.02
C ASP A 32 4.86 -3.04 -6.44
N ILE A 33 4.16 -2.39 -7.38
CA ILE A 33 4.13 -2.70 -8.81
C ILE A 33 4.42 -1.39 -9.53
N GLU A 34 5.52 -1.31 -10.26
CA GLU A 34 5.95 -0.08 -10.90
C GLU A 34 6.26 -0.32 -12.38
N TRP A 35 5.73 0.55 -13.24
CA TRP A 35 6.03 0.59 -14.67
C TRP A 35 6.80 1.87 -14.98
N ASP A 36 8.04 1.73 -15.45
CA ASP A 36 8.92 2.86 -15.79
C ASP A 36 8.77 3.32 -17.25
N GLY A 37 7.86 2.72 -18.01
CA GLY A 37 7.66 2.94 -19.43
C GLY A 37 8.36 1.91 -20.31
N TYR A 38 9.16 1.00 -19.73
CA TYR A 38 9.92 -0.06 -20.39
C TYR A 38 9.84 -1.39 -19.66
N ASN A 39 9.98 -1.36 -18.34
CA ASN A 39 10.06 -2.54 -17.49
C ASN A 39 8.98 -2.49 -16.41
N LEU A 40 8.44 -3.66 -16.10
CA LEU A 40 7.56 -3.86 -14.96
C LEU A 40 8.41 -4.30 -13.77
N TRP A 41 8.54 -3.43 -12.78
CA TRP A 41 9.25 -3.69 -11.54
C TRP A 41 8.26 -4.18 -10.49
N ILE A 42 8.63 -5.25 -9.81
CA ILE A 42 7.82 -5.84 -8.74
C ILE A 42 8.65 -5.87 -7.47
N THR A 43 8.11 -5.32 -6.39
CA THR A 43 8.67 -5.51 -5.05
C THR A 43 7.85 -6.55 -4.31
N GLN A 44 8.51 -7.59 -3.83
CA GLN A 44 7.87 -8.74 -3.20
C GLN A 44 8.56 -9.09 -1.87
N LEU A 45 7.77 -9.41 -0.86
CA LEU A 45 8.28 -9.84 0.45
C LEU A 45 9.17 -11.07 0.31
N GLY A 46 10.32 -11.04 0.97
CA GLY A 46 11.29 -12.14 0.95
C GLY A 46 12.14 -12.24 -0.31
N ARG A 47 11.72 -11.61 -1.42
CA ARG A 47 12.46 -11.60 -2.69
C ARG A 47 13.11 -10.24 -3.01
N GLY A 48 12.54 -9.16 -2.51
CA GLY A 48 12.96 -7.80 -2.84
C GLY A 48 12.40 -7.29 -4.18
N CYS A 49 13.07 -6.30 -4.76
CA CYS A 49 12.69 -5.68 -6.03
C CYS A 49 13.34 -6.42 -7.22
N TYR A 50 12.56 -6.70 -8.26
CA TYR A 50 13.03 -7.34 -9.50
C TYR A 50 12.24 -6.89 -10.72
N ILE A 51 12.79 -7.09 -11.91
CA ILE A 51 12.10 -6.85 -13.17
C ILE A 51 11.30 -8.12 -13.52
N SER A 52 10.02 -7.95 -13.76
CA SER A 52 9.14 -9.01 -14.26
C SER A 52 9.47 -9.32 -15.73
N MET A 53 9.30 -10.58 -16.13
CA MET A 53 9.36 -10.98 -17.54
C MET A 53 8.12 -10.54 -18.35
N LYS A 54 7.10 -10.00 -17.68
CA LYS A 54 5.86 -9.52 -18.30
C LYS A 54 6.10 -8.13 -18.90
N GLU A 55 5.74 -7.97 -20.14
CA GLU A 55 5.77 -6.68 -20.83
C GLU A 55 4.37 -6.08 -20.85
N LEU A 56 4.25 -4.80 -20.51
CA LEU A 56 3.01 -4.05 -20.65
C LEU A 56 3.05 -3.24 -21.95
N SER A 57 1.95 -3.33 -22.71
CA SER A 57 1.82 -2.56 -23.94
C SER A 57 1.47 -1.09 -23.65
N ASP A 58 1.93 -0.16 -24.51
CA ASP A 58 1.51 1.25 -24.45
C ASP A 58 -0.03 1.36 -24.51
N ARG A 59 -0.68 0.50 -25.32
CA ARG A 59 -2.14 0.43 -25.42
C ARG A 59 -2.82 0.05 -24.09
N TYR A 60 -2.22 -0.88 -23.34
CA TYR A 60 -2.73 -1.23 -22.02
C TYR A 60 -2.63 -0.05 -21.06
N MET A 61 -1.48 0.62 -21.03
CA MET A 61 -1.26 1.79 -20.19
C MET A 61 -2.19 2.96 -20.55
N ASP A 62 -2.48 3.15 -21.84
CA ASP A 62 -3.46 4.14 -22.30
C ASP A 62 -4.86 3.82 -21.79
N ASN A 63 -5.31 2.59 -22.01
CA ASN A 63 -6.65 2.15 -21.57
C ASN A 63 -6.79 2.21 -20.06
N LEU A 64 -5.79 1.75 -19.30
CA LEU A 64 -5.80 1.79 -17.84
C LEU A 64 -5.89 3.22 -17.32
N SER A 65 -5.06 4.13 -17.85
CA SER A 65 -5.04 5.54 -17.42
C SER A 65 -6.36 6.25 -17.74
N ILE A 66 -6.94 6.03 -18.92
CA ILE A 66 -8.24 6.59 -19.31
C ILE A 66 -9.35 6.04 -18.42
N ARG A 67 -9.35 4.72 -18.19
CA ARG A 67 -10.37 4.06 -17.36
C ARG A 67 -10.35 4.59 -15.92
N LEU A 68 -9.18 4.68 -15.31
CA LEU A 68 -9.01 5.22 -13.96
C LEU A 68 -9.39 6.71 -13.90
N ALA A 69 -8.98 7.51 -14.87
CA ALA A 69 -9.35 8.92 -14.95
C ALA A 69 -10.88 9.10 -15.04
N ASN A 70 -11.56 8.29 -15.86
CA ASN A 70 -13.02 8.31 -15.98
C ASN A 70 -13.71 7.91 -14.67
N ILE A 71 -13.24 6.84 -14.00
CA ILE A 71 -13.78 6.41 -12.71
C ILE A 71 -13.63 7.53 -11.68
N MET A 72 -12.45 8.16 -11.63
CA MET A 72 -12.15 9.22 -10.67
C MET A 72 -12.76 10.59 -11.05
N GLY A 73 -13.39 10.70 -12.23
CA GLY A 73 -13.87 12.00 -12.75
C GLY A 73 -12.75 13.01 -12.92
N ALA A 74 -11.53 12.56 -13.16
CA ALA A 74 -10.33 13.37 -13.23
C ALA A 74 -9.89 13.56 -14.70
N SER A 75 -9.28 14.72 -14.98
CA SER A 75 -8.62 14.97 -16.26
C SER A 75 -7.20 14.42 -16.21
N PHE A 76 -6.84 13.59 -17.18
CA PHE A 76 -5.47 13.08 -17.33
C PHE A 76 -4.97 13.37 -18.75
N ASN A 77 -4.10 14.34 -18.86
CA ASN A 77 -3.56 14.84 -20.13
C ASN A 77 -2.30 15.69 -19.87
N ARG A 78 -1.75 16.30 -20.93
CA ARG A 78 -0.56 17.15 -20.83
C ARG A 78 -0.68 18.31 -19.83
N MET A 79 -1.89 18.86 -19.63
CA MET A 79 -2.14 19.96 -18.68
C MET A 79 -2.31 19.44 -17.25
N HIS A 80 -2.85 18.22 -17.11
CA HIS A 80 -3.03 17.49 -15.86
C HIS A 80 -2.27 16.15 -15.93
N PRO A 81 -0.93 16.20 -15.79
CA PRO A 81 -0.07 15.06 -16.14
C PRO A 81 0.08 14.00 -15.06
N ILE A 82 -0.57 14.15 -13.93
CA ILE A 82 -0.54 13.21 -12.80
C ILE A 82 -1.96 12.77 -12.50
N LEU A 83 -2.17 11.46 -12.47
CA LEU A 83 -3.41 10.82 -12.04
C LEU A 83 -3.13 10.07 -10.75
N GLU A 84 -3.85 10.40 -9.69
CA GLU A 84 -3.79 9.69 -8.41
C GLU A 84 -5.15 9.08 -8.10
N ALA A 85 -5.15 7.79 -7.79
CA ALA A 85 -6.33 7.05 -7.36
C ALA A 85 -5.98 6.18 -6.16
N ASN A 86 -6.60 6.47 -5.03
CA ASN A 86 -6.39 5.73 -3.79
C ASN A 86 -7.64 4.92 -3.47
N THR A 87 -7.46 3.65 -3.13
CA THR A 87 -8.50 2.80 -2.55
C THR A 87 -8.11 2.40 -1.14
N GLU A 88 -8.92 1.59 -0.49
CA GLU A 88 -8.55 1.04 0.82
C GLU A 88 -7.33 0.11 0.77
N SER A 89 -7.10 -0.56 -0.37
CA SER A 89 -6.00 -1.53 -0.51
C SER A 89 -4.90 -1.10 -1.47
N LEU A 90 -5.11 -0.06 -2.29
CA LEU A 90 -4.17 0.36 -3.33
C LEU A 90 -3.98 1.88 -3.31
N ARG A 91 -2.74 2.31 -3.47
CA ARG A 91 -2.37 3.66 -3.86
C ARG A 91 -1.80 3.60 -5.27
N ILE A 92 -2.41 4.34 -6.19
CA ILE A 92 -2.10 4.31 -7.61
C ILE A 92 -1.70 5.71 -8.04
N SER A 93 -0.56 5.83 -8.69
CA SER A 93 -0.09 7.06 -9.32
C SER A 93 0.33 6.76 -10.74
N ILE A 94 -0.17 7.53 -11.72
CA ILE A 94 0.19 7.41 -13.13
C ILE A 94 0.68 8.77 -13.61
N TRP A 95 1.81 8.78 -14.30
CA TRP A 95 2.40 9.97 -14.91
C TRP A 95 2.25 9.93 -16.42
N HIS A 96 1.81 11.05 -16.97
CA HIS A 96 1.65 11.24 -18.40
C HIS A 96 3.03 11.35 -19.09
N GLU A 97 3.14 10.85 -20.32
CA GLU A 97 4.37 10.88 -21.12
C GLU A 97 4.97 12.28 -21.29
N SER A 98 4.18 13.33 -21.18
CA SER A 98 4.69 14.73 -21.23
C SER A 98 5.65 15.09 -20.08
N ARG A 99 5.71 14.28 -19.02
CA ARG A 99 6.61 14.49 -17.87
C ARG A 99 7.82 13.57 -17.88
N CYS A 100 7.66 12.33 -18.32
CA CYS A 100 8.69 11.30 -18.21
C CYS A 100 9.10 10.69 -19.57
N GLY A 101 8.58 11.22 -20.69
CA GLY A 101 8.85 10.70 -22.03
C GLY A 101 7.98 9.49 -22.41
N ARG A 102 7.61 8.64 -21.46
CA ARG A 102 6.64 7.55 -21.58
C ARG A 102 5.73 7.55 -20.36
N LYS A 103 4.51 6.99 -20.49
CA LYS A 103 3.66 6.80 -19.32
C LYS A 103 4.35 5.89 -18.30
N SER A 104 4.32 6.30 -17.05
CA SER A 104 4.82 5.49 -15.95
C SER A 104 3.74 5.34 -14.89
N MET A 105 3.82 4.27 -14.09
CA MET A 105 2.83 3.92 -13.08
C MET A 105 3.53 3.40 -11.84
N ALA A 106 3.00 3.76 -10.68
CA ALA A 106 3.33 3.13 -9.42
C ALA A 106 2.04 2.74 -8.70
N ILE A 107 1.96 1.49 -8.29
CA ILE A 107 0.89 0.95 -7.46
C ILE A 107 1.53 0.42 -6.19
N ARG A 108 1.15 0.99 -5.04
CA ARG A 108 1.50 0.46 -3.72
C ARG A 108 0.31 -0.25 -3.13
N LYS A 109 0.54 -1.48 -2.65
CA LYS A 109 -0.48 -2.26 -1.96
C LYS A 109 -0.46 -1.98 -0.47
N ILE A 110 -1.62 -1.63 0.08
CA ILE A 110 -1.82 -1.32 1.49
C ILE A 110 -2.49 -2.53 2.15
N PRO A 111 -1.75 -3.31 2.95
CA PRO A 111 -2.34 -4.47 3.61
C PRO A 111 -3.33 -4.04 4.69
N ARG A 112 -4.54 -4.58 4.64
CA ARG A 112 -5.57 -4.35 5.66
C ARG A 112 -5.38 -5.22 6.91
N LYS A 113 -4.66 -6.32 6.76
CA LYS A 113 -4.41 -7.28 7.84
C LYS A 113 -3.05 -7.02 8.48
N LEU A 114 -2.94 -7.39 9.74
CA LEU A 114 -1.65 -7.44 10.41
C LEU A 114 -0.77 -8.50 9.73
N ARG A 115 0.42 -8.09 9.31
CA ARG A 115 1.37 -9.00 8.63
C ARG A 115 2.22 -9.80 9.59
N PHE A 116 2.47 -9.27 10.79
CA PHE A 116 3.38 -9.84 11.77
C PHE A 116 2.72 -9.91 13.14
N GLY A 117 2.87 -11.05 13.79
CA GLY A 117 2.62 -11.22 15.20
C GLY A 117 3.94 -11.27 15.99
N HIS A 118 3.88 -11.37 17.32
CA HIS A 118 5.03 -11.49 18.21
C HIS A 118 6.04 -12.55 17.72
N GLY A 119 5.55 -13.75 17.44
CA GLY A 119 6.38 -14.87 17.00
C GLY A 119 7.05 -14.65 15.63
N ASP A 120 6.43 -13.88 14.75
CA ASP A 120 6.99 -13.58 13.43
C ASP A 120 8.13 -12.57 13.55
N LEU A 121 8.00 -11.56 14.42
CA LEU A 121 9.04 -10.59 14.70
C LEU A 121 10.28 -11.23 15.32
N VAL A 122 10.10 -12.21 16.23
CA VAL A 122 11.19 -12.95 16.83
C VAL A 122 11.84 -13.87 15.80
N LYS A 123 11.07 -14.67 15.05
CA LYS A 123 11.58 -15.64 14.06
C LYS A 123 12.30 -14.96 12.88
N SER A 124 11.87 -13.76 12.49
CA SER A 124 12.51 -13.00 11.41
C SER A 124 13.77 -12.24 11.85
N ASP A 125 14.16 -12.38 13.12
CA ASP A 125 15.28 -11.66 13.72
C ASP A 125 15.13 -10.12 13.60
N TYR A 126 13.88 -9.66 13.63
CA TYR A 126 13.56 -8.23 13.56
C TYR A 126 14.11 -7.49 14.78
N ALA A 127 13.92 -8.05 15.97
CA ALA A 127 14.54 -7.64 17.23
C ALA A 127 14.56 -8.82 18.21
N PRO A 128 15.45 -8.80 19.23
CA PRO A 128 15.41 -9.75 20.33
C PRO A 128 14.05 -9.76 21.03
N GLU A 129 13.58 -10.94 21.46
CA GLU A 129 12.29 -11.13 22.12
C GLU A 129 12.10 -10.17 23.32
N SER A 130 13.17 -9.95 24.11
CA SER A 130 13.15 -9.02 25.25
C SER A 130 12.83 -7.57 24.85
N ILE A 131 13.28 -7.15 23.67
CA ILE A 131 12.99 -5.80 23.14
C ILE A 131 11.55 -5.74 22.64
N ILE A 132 11.07 -6.77 21.95
CA ILE A 132 9.68 -6.84 21.48
C ILE A 132 8.73 -6.79 22.68
N THR A 133 8.94 -7.61 23.70
CA THR A 133 8.16 -7.60 24.93
C THR A 133 8.24 -6.26 25.66
N LEU A 134 9.41 -5.60 25.65
CA LEU A 134 9.56 -4.28 26.26
C LEU A 134 8.67 -3.24 25.59
N ILE A 135 8.68 -3.17 24.25
CA ILE A 135 7.88 -2.16 23.52
C ILE A 135 6.38 -2.44 23.60
N GLU A 136 5.94 -3.71 23.68
CA GLU A 136 4.56 -4.10 23.98
C GLU A 136 4.12 -3.55 25.34
N ASN A 137 4.93 -3.77 26.37
CA ASN A 137 4.68 -3.25 27.71
C ASN A 137 4.68 -1.72 27.77
N CYS A 138 5.50 -1.04 26.95
CA CYS A 138 5.47 0.41 26.84
C CYS A 138 4.10 0.92 26.37
N VAL A 139 3.49 0.27 25.35
CA VAL A 139 2.16 0.64 24.88
C VAL A 139 1.11 0.40 25.96
N THR A 140 1.11 -0.77 26.57
CA THR A 140 0.18 -1.13 27.65
C THR A 140 0.32 -0.20 28.88
N ALA A 141 1.53 0.30 29.13
CA ALA A 141 1.81 1.27 30.19
C ALA A 141 1.58 2.73 29.76
N HIS A 142 0.97 2.99 28.61
CA HIS A 142 0.66 4.32 28.04
C HIS A 142 1.90 5.22 27.87
N LEU A 143 3.06 4.64 27.59
CA LEU A 143 4.25 5.41 27.32
C LEU A 143 4.25 5.94 25.88
N SER A 144 4.64 7.22 25.73
CA SER A 144 4.81 7.81 24.40
C SER A 144 5.94 7.09 23.65
N THR A 145 5.62 6.53 22.51
CA THR A 145 6.55 5.75 21.67
C THR A 145 6.76 6.42 20.32
N VAL A 146 8.01 6.52 19.88
CA VAL A 146 8.38 7.05 18.56
C VAL A 146 9.09 5.94 17.78
N ILE A 147 8.59 5.65 16.56
CA ILE A 147 9.16 4.66 15.68
C ILE A 147 9.86 5.36 14.51
N GLY A 148 11.18 5.26 14.47
CA GLY A 148 12.03 5.85 13.43
C GLY A 148 12.84 4.80 12.69
N GLY A 149 13.20 5.08 11.44
CA GLY A 149 14.06 4.19 10.64
C GLY A 149 14.01 4.49 9.16
N GLN A 150 14.81 3.78 8.37
CA GLN A 150 14.89 3.93 6.93
C GLN A 150 13.57 3.55 6.22
N PRO A 151 13.33 4.01 4.99
CA PRO A 151 12.25 3.48 4.16
C PRO A 151 12.29 1.94 4.10
N HIS A 152 11.13 1.30 4.04
CA HIS A 152 10.95 -0.16 4.00
C HIS A 152 11.46 -0.95 5.23
N ALA A 153 11.86 -0.29 6.32
CA ALA A 153 12.27 -0.95 7.57
C ALA A 153 11.10 -1.52 8.41
N GLY A 154 9.87 -1.55 7.88
CA GLY A 154 8.71 -2.12 8.56
C GLY A 154 8.09 -1.23 9.64
N LYS A 155 8.38 0.09 9.68
CA LYS A 155 7.87 1.03 10.69
C LYS A 155 6.35 1.01 10.83
N THR A 156 5.62 1.11 9.72
CA THR A 156 4.15 1.10 9.70
C THR A 156 3.59 -0.24 10.17
N GLU A 157 4.24 -1.33 9.81
CA GLU A 157 3.82 -2.67 10.25
C GLU A 157 4.08 -2.88 11.74
N LEU A 158 5.21 -2.39 12.27
CA LEU A 158 5.46 -2.39 13.71
C LEU A 158 4.44 -1.52 14.44
N LEU A 159 4.10 -0.34 13.91
CA LEU A 159 3.08 0.53 14.50
C LEU A 159 1.71 -0.18 14.54
N LYS A 160 1.30 -0.84 13.44
CA LYS A 160 0.07 -1.64 13.39
C LYS A 160 0.08 -2.74 14.45
N TYR A 161 1.18 -3.46 14.57
CA TYR A 161 1.35 -4.50 15.56
C TYR A 161 1.20 -3.94 16.99
N LEU A 162 1.92 -2.88 17.32
CA LEU A 162 1.85 -2.26 18.64
C LEU A 162 0.46 -1.69 18.93
N ALA A 163 -0.25 -1.20 17.94
CA ALA A 163 -1.62 -0.72 18.10
C ALA A 163 -2.61 -1.81 18.57
N THR A 164 -2.29 -3.09 18.38
CA THR A 164 -3.12 -4.20 18.88
C THR A 164 -3.04 -4.38 20.41
N PHE A 165 -2.06 -3.74 21.07
CA PHE A 165 -1.91 -3.77 22.53
C PHE A 165 -2.64 -2.62 23.24
N ILE A 166 -3.31 -1.74 22.49
CA ILE A 166 -4.14 -0.69 23.08
C ILE A 166 -5.43 -1.34 23.59
N PRO A 167 -5.80 -1.13 24.87
CA PRO A 167 -7.03 -1.68 25.43
C PRO A 167 -8.29 -1.29 24.66
N ALA A 168 -9.26 -2.20 24.55
CA ALA A 168 -10.49 -2.01 23.77
C ALA A 168 -11.36 -0.85 24.28
N GLU A 169 -11.24 -0.51 25.57
CA GLU A 169 -12.00 0.55 26.25
C GLU A 169 -11.47 1.95 25.92
N GLU A 170 -10.29 2.03 25.30
CA GLU A 170 -9.66 3.31 25.01
C GLU A 170 -10.14 3.96 23.72
N LYS A 171 -10.22 5.28 23.72
CA LYS A 171 -10.47 6.05 22.54
C LYS A 171 -9.19 6.26 21.76
N VAL A 172 -9.13 5.72 20.56
CA VAL A 172 -7.97 5.86 19.67
C VAL A 172 -8.30 6.83 18.55
N GLY A 173 -7.44 7.83 18.38
CA GLY A 173 -7.43 8.75 17.24
C GLY A 173 -6.24 8.43 16.35
N VAL A 174 -6.49 8.16 15.07
CA VAL A 174 -5.45 7.93 14.05
C VAL A 174 -5.35 9.17 13.17
N TYR A 175 -4.14 9.74 13.07
CA TYR A 175 -3.84 10.91 12.24
C TYR A 175 -2.72 10.52 11.27
N GLU A 176 -3.04 10.47 9.99
CA GLU A 176 -2.13 10.05 8.93
C GLU A 176 -2.41 10.81 7.63
N ASP A 177 -1.39 11.10 6.85
CA ASP A 177 -1.53 11.76 5.55
C ASP A 177 -2.24 10.85 4.54
N ASN A 178 -1.98 9.54 4.63
CA ASN A 178 -2.62 8.52 3.82
C ASN A 178 -3.04 7.36 4.72
N GLN A 179 -4.25 6.88 4.52
CA GLN A 179 -4.82 5.82 5.33
C GLN A 179 -4.10 4.48 5.09
N GLU A 180 -3.27 4.08 6.06
CA GLU A 180 -2.46 2.86 6.02
C GLU A 180 -2.70 1.94 7.23
N ILE A 181 -3.08 2.52 8.38
CA ILE A 181 -3.14 1.78 9.65
C ILE A 181 -4.36 0.88 9.75
N HIS A 182 -5.51 1.31 9.22
CA HIS A 182 -6.77 0.53 9.28
C HIS A 182 -7.08 -0.02 10.68
N TYR A 183 -6.97 0.82 11.72
CA TYR A 183 -7.01 0.43 13.13
C TYR A 183 -8.20 -0.49 13.50
N ARG A 184 -9.42 -0.18 12.99
CA ARG A 184 -10.62 -0.98 13.27
C ARG A 184 -10.58 -2.40 12.68
N GLN A 185 -9.73 -2.64 11.67
CA GLN A 185 -9.60 -3.94 11.02
C GLN A 185 -8.53 -4.80 11.68
N ILE A 186 -7.50 -4.18 12.25
CA ILE A 186 -6.42 -4.88 12.95
C ILE A 186 -6.71 -5.11 14.42
N ASN A 187 -7.51 -4.26 15.06
CA ASN A 187 -7.89 -4.35 16.47
C ASN A 187 -9.38 -4.74 16.55
N GLN A 188 -9.67 -6.01 16.30
CA GLN A 188 -11.00 -6.61 16.39
C GLN A 188 -11.21 -7.12 17.82
N HIS A 189 -11.61 -6.23 18.73
CA HIS A 189 -12.07 -6.58 20.07
C HIS A 189 -13.60 -6.55 20.13
#